data_85a6963495fd8c52b44d87b8c08bee4a
#
_entry.id   85a6963495fd8c52b44d87b8c08bee4a
#
_cell.length_a   1.000
_cell.length_b   1.000
_cell.length_c   1.000
_cell.angle_alpha   90.00
_cell.angle_beta   90.00
_cell.angle_gamma   90.00
#
_symmetry.space_group_name_H-M   'P 1'
#
loop_
_entity.id
_entity.type
_entity.pdbx_description
1 polymer ?
#
loop_
_entity_poly.entity_id
_entity_poly.type
_entity_poly.pdbx_seq_one_letter_code
_entity_poly.pdbx_strand_id
1 'polypeptide(L)'
;YLPNNLERESRQHAIFLFMLCLWMRGGVESDTATIFLKKFHEEKPEYFNPSMYFDRRNITVQGLIDNIKAELIRYRLNQRVEENSIGWVYNMRKLVRHWDSDPRLLMIDKPDFEVLSKRIIGKTRGGNFDFVNEDSPNGFMYFREKMASMIAYFLMDAKLVQLFVTPVPVDFHVLRLLTSNLIIRVKGKDVE
;
A
#
# COMPACT_ATOMS: atom_id res chain seq x y z
N TYR A 1 17.30 3.50 -1.26
CA TYR A 1 16.34 2.72 -0.47
C TYR A 1 15.73 1.51 -1.20
N LEU A 2 15.99 1.34 -2.50
CA LEU A 2 15.49 0.17 -3.26
C LEU A 2 16.33 -1.08 -3.00
N PRO A 3 15.74 -2.29 -3.11
CA PRO A 3 16.47 -3.54 -3.11
C PRO A 3 17.52 -3.60 -4.22
N ASN A 4 18.68 -4.20 -3.95
CA ASN A 4 19.78 -4.27 -4.90
C ASN A 4 19.47 -5.19 -6.10
N ASN A 5 18.61 -6.18 -5.89
CA ASN A 5 18.16 -7.12 -6.91
C ASN A 5 16.91 -6.66 -7.67
N LEU A 6 16.46 -5.43 -7.45
CA LEU A 6 15.25 -4.89 -8.07
C LEU A 6 15.60 -4.06 -9.29
N GLU A 7 15.10 -4.47 -10.45
CA GLU A 7 15.20 -3.71 -11.68
C GLU A 7 14.33 -2.44 -11.60
N ARG A 8 14.97 -1.27 -11.82
CA ARG A 8 14.26 0.02 -11.82
C ARG A 8 13.27 0.08 -12.97
N GLU A 9 12.19 0.84 -12.77
CA GLU A 9 11.12 1.07 -13.75
C GLU A 9 10.37 -0.22 -14.17
N SER A 10 10.69 -1.36 -13.54
CA SER A 10 10.01 -2.63 -13.75
C SER A 10 8.65 -2.69 -13.04
N ARG A 11 7.86 -3.69 -13.41
CA ARG A 11 6.64 -4.07 -12.67
C ARG A 11 6.93 -4.43 -11.21
N GLN A 12 8.05 -5.11 -10.97
CA GLN A 12 8.45 -5.48 -9.61
C GLN A 12 8.78 -4.27 -8.76
N HIS A 13 9.36 -3.23 -9.36
CA HIS A 13 9.56 -1.95 -8.68
C HIS A 13 8.22 -1.31 -8.26
N ALA A 14 7.23 -1.32 -9.13
CA ALA A 14 5.90 -0.82 -8.80
C ALA A 14 5.24 -1.61 -7.66
N ILE A 15 5.37 -2.95 -7.68
CA ILE A 15 4.86 -3.82 -6.61
C ILE A 15 5.56 -3.52 -5.28
N PHE A 16 6.88 -3.38 -5.27
CA PHE A 16 7.63 -3.04 -4.06
C PHE A 16 7.14 -1.73 -3.45
N LEU A 17 6.98 -0.68 -4.25
CA LEU A 17 6.48 0.63 -3.78
C LEU A 17 5.03 0.55 -3.30
N PHE A 18 4.20 -0.22 -3.99
CA PHE A 18 2.82 -0.45 -3.58
C PHE A 18 2.74 -1.14 -2.22
N MET A 19 3.56 -2.17 -2.00
CA MET A 19 3.62 -2.86 -0.72
C MET A 19 4.27 -2.02 0.39
N LEU A 20 5.24 -1.17 0.05
CA LEU A 20 5.83 -0.21 0.98
C LEU A 20 4.77 0.74 1.55
N CYS A 21 3.82 1.19 0.72
CA CYS A 21 2.71 2.02 1.19
C CYS A 21 1.85 1.33 2.25
N LEU A 22 1.68 0.01 2.18
CA LEU A 22 0.94 -0.75 3.20
C LEU A 22 1.56 -0.61 4.60
N TRP A 23 2.88 -0.47 4.67
CA TRP A 23 3.64 -0.33 5.93
C TRP A 23 3.65 1.09 6.47
N MET A 24 3.52 2.09 5.64
CA MET A 24 3.57 3.51 6.05
C MET A 24 2.28 3.98 6.73
N ARG A 25 1.58 3.06 7.40
CA ARG A 25 0.36 3.32 8.18
C ARG A 25 0.69 3.41 9.67
N GLY A 26 0.08 4.39 10.33
CA GLY A 26 -0.10 4.32 11.77
C GLY A 26 1.15 4.35 12.64
N GLY A 27 2.13 5.18 12.33
CA GLY A 27 3.23 5.49 13.23
C GLY A 27 4.46 4.59 13.09
N VAL A 28 4.55 3.80 12.02
CA VAL A 28 5.81 3.15 11.65
C VAL A 28 6.77 4.21 11.16
N GLU A 29 7.99 4.21 11.70
CA GLU A 29 9.07 5.03 11.18
C GLU A 29 9.42 4.56 9.77
N SER A 30 9.23 5.44 8.77
CA SER A 30 9.29 5.08 7.35
C SER A 30 10.65 4.52 6.94
N ASP A 31 11.74 5.07 7.47
CA ASP A 31 13.09 4.62 7.14
C ASP A 31 13.35 3.21 7.65
N THR A 32 12.96 2.93 8.89
CA THR A 32 13.08 1.61 9.50
C THR A 32 12.26 0.57 8.73
N ALA A 33 11.01 0.90 8.39
CA ALA A 33 10.15 0.02 7.60
C ALA A 33 10.75 -0.26 6.21
N THR A 34 11.29 0.77 5.56
CA THR A 34 11.92 0.64 4.24
C THR A 34 13.15 -0.27 4.27
N ILE A 35 14.01 -0.13 5.29
CA ILE A 35 15.21 -0.97 5.45
C ILE A 35 14.81 -2.44 5.62
N PHE A 36 13.84 -2.74 6.47
CA PHE A 36 13.42 -4.11 6.70
C PHE A 36 12.69 -4.72 5.50
N LEU A 37 11.84 -3.95 4.84
CA LEU A 37 11.14 -4.40 3.63
C LEU A 37 12.13 -4.66 2.48
N LYS A 38 13.14 -3.80 2.34
CA LYS A 38 14.24 -4.00 1.39
C LYS A 38 14.94 -5.34 1.64
N LYS A 39 15.33 -5.61 2.88
CA LYS A 39 15.96 -6.87 3.27
C LYS A 39 15.05 -8.07 2.98
N PHE A 40 13.77 -7.96 3.30
CA PHE A 40 12.78 -9.00 3.01
C PHE A 40 12.70 -9.28 1.50
N HIS A 41 12.65 -8.24 0.67
CA HIS A 41 12.65 -8.43 -0.78
C HIS A 41 13.94 -9.07 -1.31
N GLU A 42 15.09 -8.67 -0.80
CA GLU A 42 16.39 -9.19 -1.24
C GLU A 42 16.55 -10.68 -0.95
N GLU A 43 16.05 -11.15 0.20
CA GLU A 43 16.17 -12.54 0.63
C GLU A 43 15.00 -13.42 0.19
N LYS A 44 13.82 -12.83 -0.07
CA LYS A 44 12.57 -13.53 -0.35
C LYS A 44 11.74 -12.83 -1.45
N PRO A 45 12.31 -12.61 -2.64
CA PRO A 45 11.63 -11.87 -3.71
C PRO A 45 10.32 -12.53 -4.17
N GLU A 46 10.18 -13.84 -3.98
CA GLU A 46 8.97 -14.58 -4.33
C GLU A 46 7.72 -14.05 -3.63
N TYR A 47 7.83 -13.51 -2.41
CA TYR A 47 6.70 -12.91 -1.69
C TYR A 47 6.19 -11.59 -2.29
N PHE A 48 6.98 -10.99 -3.17
CA PHE A 48 6.58 -9.80 -3.93
C PHE A 48 6.03 -10.15 -5.31
N ASN A 49 5.90 -11.42 -5.64
CA ASN A 49 5.26 -11.87 -6.87
C ASN A 49 3.76 -12.12 -6.61
N PRO A 50 2.83 -11.30 -7.16
CA PRO A 50 1.41 -11.46 -6.92
C PRO A 50 0.87 -12.83 -7.33
N SER A 51 1.41 -13.44 -8.39
CA SER A 51 0.99 -14.76 -8.88
C SER A 51 1.15 -15.85 -7.81
N MET A 52 2.10 -15.69 -6.89
CA MET A 52 2.31 -16.64 -5.79
C MET A 52 1.04 -16.81 -4.91
N TYR A 53 0.20 -15.79 -4.85
CA TYR A 53 -0.99 -15.77 -3.99
C TYR A 53 -2.24 -16.36 -4.65
N PHE A 54 -2.13 -16.74 -5.92
CA PHE A 54 -3.26 -17.29 -6.69
C PHE A 54 -3.09 -18.76 -7.07
N ASP A 55 -1.88 -19.19 -7.34
CA ASP A 55 -1.58 -20.45 -8.07
C ASP A 55 -1.36 -21.68 -7.16
N ARG A 56 -1.44 -21.51 -5.84
CA ARG A 56 -1.16 -22.61 -4.91
C ARG A 56 -2.40 -23.44 -4.62
N ARG A 57 -2.61 -24.49 -5.40
CA ARG A 57 -3.73 -25.43 -5.27
C ARG A 57 -3.86 -26.10 -3.89
N ASN A 58 -2.83 -26.03 -3.05
CA ASN A 58 -2.76 -26.74 -1.76
C ASN A 58 -2.66 -25.82 -0.53
N ILE A 59 -2.69 -24.50 -0.69
CA ILE A 59 -2.59 -23.56 0.45
C ILE A 59 -3.87 -22.72 0.50
N THR A 60 -4.53 -22.75 1.64
CA THR A 60 -5.68 -21.87 1.90
C THR A 60 -5.24 -20.41 2.00
N VAL A 61 -6.17 -19.47 1.80
CA VAL A 61 -5.92 -18.03 2.00
C VAL A 61 -5.40 -17.77 3.41
N GLN A 62 -5.95 -18.45 4.42
CA GLN A 62 -5.49 -18.35 5.80
C GLN A 62 -4.03 -18.84 5.93
N GLY A 63 -3.68 -19.95 5.32
CA GLY A 63 -2.30 -20.44 5.32
C GLY A 63 -1.30 -19.48 4.65
N LEU A 64 -1.72 -18.75 3.62
CA LEU A 64 -0.91 -17.67 3.02
C LEU A 64 -0.74 -16.51 3.99
N ILE A 65 -1.79 -16.12 4.70
CA ILE A 65 -1.74 -15.06 5.72
C ILE A 65 -0.78 -15.46 6.84
N ASP A 66 -0.89 -16.68 7.34
CA ASP A 66 -0.03 -17.18 8.42
C ASP A 66 1.45 -17.23 8.00
N ASN A 67 1.72 -17.64 6.77
CA ASN A 67 3.08 -17.64 6.20
C ASN A 67 3.64 -16.22 6.09
N ILE A 68 2.88 -15.28 5.54
CA ILE A 68 3.29 -13.87 5.47
C ILE A 68 3.53 -13.31 6.87
N LYS A 69 2.62 -13.58 7.80
CA LYS A 69 2.76 -13.13 9.19
C LYS A 69 4.07 -13.61 9.80
N ALA A 70 4.42 -14.88 9.62
CA ALA A 70 5.67 -15.45 10.13
C ALA A 70 6.90 -14.76 9.54
N GLU A 71 6.92 -14.51 8.21
CA GLU A 71 8.02 -13.80 7.56
C GLU A 71 8.11 -12.33 8.01
N LEU A 72 6.99 -11.63 8.13
CA LEU A 72 6.97 -10.26 8.60
C LEU A 72 7.58 -10.12 10.01
N ILE A 73 7.24 -11.04 10.92
CA ILE A 73 7.83 -11.10 12.27
C ILE A 73 9.34 -11.35 12.17
N ARG A 74 9.75 -12.31 11.34
CA ARG A 74 11.17 -12.65 11.13
C ARG A 74 11.99 -11.45 10.66
N TYR A 75 11.43 -10.61 9.79
CA TYR A 75 12.06 -9.38 9.28
C TYR A 75 11.80 -8.15 10.15
N ARG A 76 11.29 -8.32 11.38
CA ARG A 76 10.97 -7.25 12.34
C ARG A 76 9.92 -6.26 11.83
N LEU A 77 9.14 -6.67 10.84
CA LEU A 77 7.99 -5.94 10.32
C LEU A 77 6.72 -6.31 11.12
N ASN A 78 6.83 -6.30 12.45
CA ASN A 78 5.84 -6.86 13.37
C ASN A 78 4.80 -5.84 13.85
N GLN A 79 4.94 -4.57 13.50
CA GLN A 79 3.92 -3.57 13.84
C GLN A 79 2.66 -3.83 13.02
N ARG A 80 1.51 -3.95 13.70
CA ARG A 80 0.22 -4.30 13.09
C ARG A 80 0.30 -5.54 12.19
N VAL A 81 1.07 -6.53 12.61
CA VAL A 81 1.40 -7.70 11.78
C VAL A 81 0.15 -8.44 11.29
N GLU A 82 -0.90 -8.54 12.10
CA GLU A 82 -2.17 -9.17 11.70
C GLU A 82 -2.80 -8.44 10.50
N GLU A 83 -3.01 -7.13 10.64
CA GLU A 83 -3.62 -6.33 9.59
C GLU A 83 -2.75 -6.32 8.33
N ASN A 84 -1.43 -6.22 8.50
CA ASN A 84 -0.52 -6.14 7.37
C ASN A 84 -0.39 -7.47 6.63
N SER A 85 -0.41 -8.61 7.30
CA SER A 85 -0.40 -9.92 6.65
C SER A 85 -1.70 -10.18 5.87
N ILE A 86 -2.84 -9.84 6.44
CA ILE A 86 -4.12 -9.90 5.75
C ILE A 86 -4.11 -8.98 4.52
N GLY A 87 -3.76 -7.70 4.72
CA GLY A 87 -3.69 -6.72 3.64
C GLY A 87 -2.71 -7.13 2.53
N TRP A 88 -1.57 -7.72 2.90
CA TRP A 88 -0.59 -8.24 1.94
C TRP A 88 -1.21 -9.26 1.00
N VAL A 89 -1.79 -10.32 1.56
CA VAL A 89 -2.35 -11.43 0.78
C VAL A 89 -3.51 -10.96 -0.10
N TYR A 90 -4.48 -10.25 0.47
CA TYR A 90 -5.65 -9.80 -0.29
C TYR A 90 -5.31 -8.77 -1.36
N ASN A 91 -4.40 -7.84 -1.09
CA ASN A 91 -4.00 -6.84 -2.07
C ASN A 91 -3.22 -7.46 -3.24
N MET A 92 -2.33 -8.42 -2.96
CA MET A 92 -1.64 -9.17 -4.01
C MET A 92 -2.61 -9.97 -4.88
N ARG A 93 -3.58 -10.67 -4.26
CA ARG A 93 -4.63 -11.42 -4.99
C ARG A 93 -5.45 -10.48 -5.87
N LYS A 94 -5.80 -9.29 -5.38
CA LYS A 94 -6.54 -8.30 -6.17
C LYS A 94 -5.74 -7.78 -7.35
N LEU A 95 -4.45 -7.54 -7.18
CA LEU A 95 -3.57 -7.16 -8.30
C LEU A 95 -3.56 -8.21 -9.40
N VAL A 96 -3.50 -9.51 -9.04
CA VAL A 96 -3.58 -10.60 -10.03
C VAL A 96 -4.92 -10.59 -10.76
N ARG A 97 -6.02 -10.53 -9.99
CA ARG A 97 -7.37 -10.73 -10.53
C ARG A 97 -7.82 -9.60 -11.46
N HIS A 98 -7.44 -8.36 -11.18
CA HIS A 98 -8.03 -7.19 -11.83
C HIS A 98 -7.01 -6.25 -12.49
N TRP A 99 -5.73 -6.37 -12.18
CA TRP A 99 -4.72 -5.40 -12.55
C TRP A 99 -3.47 -6.03 -13.17
N ASP A 100 -3.61 -7.20 -13.77
CA ASP A 100 -2.52 -7.94 -14.42
C ASP A 100 -1.22 -7.98 -13.59
N SER A 101 -1.36 -8.09 -12.27
CA SER A 101 -0.23 -8.05 -11.33
C SER A 101 0.61 -6.77 -11.40
N ASP A 102 0.06 -5.66 -11.88
CA ASP A 102 0.80 -4.43 -12.10
C ASP A 102 0.11 -3.19 -11.49
N PRO A 103 0.64 -2.64 -10.38
CA PRO A 103 0.07 -1.44 -9.78
C PRO A 103 0.05 -0.20 -10.68
N ARG A 104 0.87 -0.14 -11.74
CA ARG A 104 0.88 0.98 -12.69
C ARG A 104 -0.44 1.09 -13.45
N LEU A 105 -1.13 -0.04 -13.62
CA LEU A 105 -2.43 -0.09 -14.29
C LEU A 105 -3.54 0.64 -13.52
N LEU A 106 -3.34 0.87 -12.22
CA LEU A 106 -4.24 1.70 -11.42
C LEU A 106 -4.34 3.14 -11.94
N MET A 107 -3.35 3.60 -12.70
CA MET A 107 -3.23 4.96 -13.22
C MET A 107 -3.34 5.03 -14.75
N ILE A 108 -3.65 3.92 -15.44
CA ILE A 108 -3.91 3.93 -16.88
C ILE A 108 -5.23 4.65 -17.19
N ASP A 109 -5.31 5.21 -18.37
CA ASP A 109 -6.46 5.83 -19.06
C ASP A 109 -6.79 7.28 -18.70
N LYS A 110 -6.49 7.75 -17.54
CA LYS A 110 -6.49 9.18 -17.16
C LYS A 110 -5.76 9.32 -15.84
N PRO A 111 -4.53 9.79 -15.80
CA PRO A 111 -3.83 10.05 -14.56
C PRO A 111 -4.51 11.21 -13.82
N ASP A 112 -5.50 10.87 -13.01
CA ASP A 112 -6.27 11.77 -12.18
C ASP A 112 -6.35 11.15 -10.78
N PHE A 113 -6.08 11.97 -9.78
CA PHE A 113 -6.11 11.52 -8.40
C PHE A 113 -7.50 11.03 -7.97
N GLU A 114 -8.57 11.60 -8.49
CA GLU A 114 -9.94 11.17 -8.15
C GLU A 114 -10.19 9.73 -8.64
N VAL A 115 -9.77 9.41 -9.84
CA VAL A 115 -9.88 8.07 -10.42
C VAL A 115 -9.02 7.09 -9.63
N LEU A 116 -7.76 7.45 -9.34
CA LEU A 116 -6.87 6.63 -8.53
C LEU A 116 -7.43 6.39 -7.13
N SER A 117 -7.92 7.43 -6.48
CA SER A 117 -8.55 7.33 -5.17
C SER A 117 -9.70 6.35 -5.15
N LYS A 118 -10.59 6.41 -6.14
CA LYS A 118 -11.71 5.46 -6.27
C LYS A 118 -11.26 4.02 -6.49
N ARG A 119 -10.14 3.81 -7.19
CA ARG A 119 -9.56 2.48 -7.43
C ARG A 119 -8.88 1.92 -6.18
N ILE A 120 -8.22 2.77 -5.41
CA ILE A 120 -7.37 2.34 -4.27
C ILE A 120 -8.13 2.28 -2.96
N ILE A 121 -8.96 3.28 -2.64
CA ILE A 121 -9.56 3.40 -1.32
C ILE A 121 -10.59 2.30 -1.09
N GLY A 122 -10.33 1.46 -0.09
CA GLY A 122 -11.27 0.46 0.38
C GLY A 122 -12.44 1.09 1.13
N LYS A 123 -13.67 0.62 0.87
CA LYS A 123 -14.83 1.04 1.65
C LYS A 123 -14.73 0.48 3.06
N THR A 124 -14.94 1.34 4.06
CA THR A 124 -15.11 0.92 5.46
C THR A 124 -16.58 0.97 5.81
N ARG A 125 -17.13 -0.11 6.36
CA ARG A 125 -18.43 -0.12 7.04
C ARG A 125 -18.19 -0.10 8.55
N GLY A 126 -18.74 0.90 9.23
CA GLY A 126 -18.87 0.89 10.70
C GLY A 126 -17.57 0.76 11.49
N GLY A 127 -16.43 1.22 10.98
CA GLY A 127 -15.13 1.14 11.68
C GLY A 127 -14.40 -0.19 11.55
N ASN A 128 -15.07 -1.26 11.15
CA ASN A 128 -14.42 -2.50 10.74
C ASN A 128 -14.11 -2.41 9.24
N PHE A 129 -12.89 -2.80 8.86
CA PHE A 129 -12.56 -2.99 7.46
C PHE A 129 -13.35 -4.20 6.98
N ASP A 130 -14.47 -3.95 6.28
CA ASP A 130 -15.15 -5.02 5.57
C ASP A 130 -14.12 -5.67 4.66
N PHE A 131 -14.17 -6.99 4.61
CA PHE A 131 -13.42 -7.76 3.64
C PHE A 131 -13.56 -7.09 2.29
N VAL A 132 -12.43 -6.65 1.76
CA VAL A 132 -12.40 -6.10 0.42
C VAL A 132 -12.98 -7.16 -0.48
N ASN A 133 -14.10 -6.85 -1.12
CA ASN A 133 -14.69 -7.77 -2.07
C ASN A 133 -13.65 -8.07 -3.15
N GLU A 134 -13.12 -9.29 -3.16
CA GLU A 134 -12.11 -9.72 -4.12
C GLU A 134 -12.62 -9.63 -5.57
N ASP A 135 -13.93 -9.65 -5.77
CA ASP A 135 -14.55 -9.57 -7.10
C ASP A 135 -14.67 -8.13 -7.61
N SER A 136 -14.48 -7.14 -6.75
CA SER A 136 -14.41 -5.74 -7.15
C SER A 136 -12.99 -5.35 -7.57
N PRO A 137 -12.78 -4.68 -8.71
CA PRO A 137 -11.47 -4.14 -9.07
C PRO A 137 -11.02 -3.03 -8.12
N ASN A 138 -11.96 -2.36 -7.47
CA ASN A 138 -11.71 -1.21 -6.63
C ASN A 138 -11.57 -1.59 -5.15
N GLY A 139 -10.79 -0.76 -4.43
CA GLY A 139 -10.60 -0.87 -3.01
C GLY A 139 -9.56 -1.93 -2.63
N PHE A 140 -8.48 -1.49 -2.01
CA PHE A 140 -7.44 -2.34 -1.44
C PHE A 140 -7.53 -2.31 0.07
N MET A 141 -7.22 -3.43 0.71
CA MET A 141 -7.29 -3.52 2.17
C MET A 141 -6.33 -2.54 2.82
N TYR A 142 -6.85 -1.82 3.81
CA TYR A 142 -6.10 -0.86 4.62
C TYR A 142 -5.55 0.35 3.85
N PHE A 143 -5.90 0.55 2.58
CA PHE A 143 -5.59 1.77 1.86
C PHE A 143 -6.68 2.82 2.04
N ARG A 144 -6.26 4.03 2.43
CA ARG A 144 -7.08 5.23 2.58
C ARG A 144 -6.48 6.38 1.78
N GLU A 145 -7.06 7.56 1.88
CA GLU A 145 -6.65 8.75 1.12
C GLU A 145 -5.14 9.04 1.19
N LYS A 146 -4.55 9.01 2.40
CA LYS A 146 -3.10 9.17 2.57
C LYS A 146 -2.32 8.14 1.73
N MET A 147 -2.75 6.89 1.73
CA MET A 147 -2.06 5.82 0.99
C MET A 147 -2.23 5.99 -0.51
N ALA A 148 -3.39 6.43 -0.99
CA ALA A 148 -3.62 6.72 -2.40
C ALA A 148 -2.69 7.85 -2.88
N SER A 149 -2.55 8.93 -2.11
CA SER A 149 -1.60 10.01 -2.41
C SER A 149 -0.14 9.52 -2.40
N MET A 150 0.23 8.68 -1.42
CA MET A 150 1.59 8.14 -1.33
C MET A 150 1.94 7.23 -2.50
N ILE A 151 1.03 6.34 -2.90
CA ILE A 151 1.24 5.46 -4.07
C ILE A 151 1.42 6.31 -5.32
N ALA A 152 0.54 7.31 -5.54
CA ALA A 152 0.67 8.22 -6.67
C ALA A 152 2.06 8.88 -6.68
N TYR A 153 2.44 9.46 -5.55
CA TYR A 153 3.72 10.14 -5.41
C TYR A 153 4.90 9.21 -5.69
N PHE A 154 4.94 8.03 -5.08
CA PHE A 154 6.05 7.09 -5.26
C PHE A 154 6.16 6.57 -6.69
N LEU A 155 5.04 6.26 -7.34
CA LEU A 155 5.07 5.78 -8.71
C LEU A 155 5.47 6.88 -9.70
N MET A 156 5.07 8.13 -9.46
CA MET A 156 5.50 9.29 -10.27
C MET A 156 6.98 9.62 -10.05
N ASP A 157 7.44 9.67 -8.79
CA ASP A 157 8.84 9.95 -8.46
C ASP A 157 9.78 8.89 -9.02
N ALA A 158 9.36 7.64 -9.00
CA ALA A 158 10.08 6.52 -9.61
C ALA A 158 9.95 6.45 -11.15
N LYS A 159 9.26 7.40 -11.79
CA LYS A 159 9.00 7.48 -13.24
C LYS A 159 8.26 6.24 -13.80
N LEU A 160 7.53 5.56 -12.97
CA LEU A 160 6.74 4.38 -13.33
C LEU A 160 5.41 4.74 -14.00
N VAL A 161 4.93 5.94 -13.79
CA VAL A 161 3.70 6.50 -14.36
C VAL A 161 3.90 7.96 -14.73
N GLN A 162 3.01 8.50 -15.56
CA GLN A 162 3.04 9.90 -15.93
C GLN A 162 2.72 10.81 -14.73
N LEU A 163 3.28 12.02 -14.76
CA LEU A 163 3.03 13.03 -13.73
C LEU A 163 1.58 13.55 -13.84
N PHE A 164 0.92 13.66 -12.70
CA PHE A 164 -0.36 14.34 -12.55
C PHE A 164 -0.46 15.02 -11.17
N VAL A 165 -1.44 15.90 -11.02
CA VAL A 165 -1.65 16.59 -9.76
C VAL A 165 -2.20 15.63 -8.72
N THR A 166 -1.49 15.47 -7.61
CA THR A 166 -1.92 14.67 -6.47
C THR A 166 -1.89 15.49 -5.19
N PRO A 167 -2.85 15.32 -4.29
CA PRO A 167 -2.79 15.94 -2.97
C PRO A 167 -1.54 15.49 -2.21
N VAL A 168 -0.96 16.40 -1.45
CA VAL A 168 0.13 16.05 -0.52
C VAL A 168 -0.39 15.04 0.50
N PRO A 169 0.35 13.94 0.77
CA PRO A 169 -0.04 12.99 1.80
C PRO A 169 -0.01 13.65 3.18
N VAL A 170 -1.16 14.07 3.67
CA VAL A 170 -1.27 14.73 4.97
C VAL A 170 -1.50 13.69 6.05
N ASP A 171 -0.58 13.59 7.01
CA ASP A 171 -0.78 12.85 8.24
C ASP A 171 -0.93 13.81 9.45
N PHE A 172 -1.15 13.22 10.61
CA PHE A 172 -1.30 13.98 11.83
C PHE A 172 -0.09 14.88 12.15
N HIS A 173 1.12 14.44 11.82
CA HIS A 173 2.34 15.21 12.06
C HIS A 173 2.43 16.42 11.13
N VAL A 174 2.13 16.24 9.84
CA VAL A 174 2.07 17.33 8.87
C VAL A 174 0.99 18.33 9.26
N LEU A 175 -0.21 17.85 9.60
CA LEU A 175 -1.32 18.71 10.06
C LEU A 175 -0.91 19.52 11.30
N ARG A 176 -0.29 18.88 12.29
CA ARG A 176 0.19 19.50 13.50
C ARG A 176 1.26 20.58 13.21
N LEU A 177 2.21 20.27 12.32
CA LEU A 177 3.23 21.22 11.90
C LEU A 177 2.61 22.45 11.23
N LEU A 178 1.69 22.26 10.30
CA LEU A 178 1.03 23.33 9.57
C LEU A 178 0.17 24.23 10.50
N THR A 179 -0.51 23.62 11.46
CA THR A 179 -1.31 24.37 12.45
C THR A 179 -0.44 25.10 13.47
N SER A 180 0.63 24.47 13.97
CA SER A 180 1.55 25.08 14.93
C SER A 180 2.30 26.30 14.34
N ASN A 181 2.55 26.28 13.03
CA ASN A 181 3.19 27.40 12.33
C ASN A 181 2.18 28.37 11.71
N LEU A 182 0.90 28.28 12.08
CA LEU A 182 -0.19 29.15 11.60
C LEU A 182 -0.35 29.17 10.06
N ILE A 183 0.18 28.17 9.35
CA ILE A 183 0.05 28.06 7.89
C ILE A 183 -1.39 27.73 7.51
N ILE A 184 -2.06 26.89 8.32
CA ILE A 184 -3.47 26.57 8.17
C ILE A 184 -4.21 26.71 9.48
N ARG A 185 -5.50 27.00 9.41
CA ARG A 185 -6.43 26.94 10.54
C ARG A 185 -7.40 25.78 10.34
N VAL A 186 -7.43 24.87 11.29
CA VAL A 186 -8.45 23.81 11.29
C VAL A 186 -9.71 24.40 11.92
N LYS A 187 -10.81 24.47 11.16
CA LYS A 187 -12.11 24.76 11.75
C LYS A 187 -12.53 23.55 12.59
N GLY A 188 -12.57 23.72 13.91
CA GLY A 188 -13.23 22.75 14.76
C GLY A 188 -14.71 22.66 14.37
N LYS A 189 -15.30 21.47 14.36
CA LYS A 189 -16.74 21.37 14.52
C LYS A 189 -17.02 21.85 15.92
N ASP A 190 -17.81 22.91 16.05
CA ASP A 190 -18.36 23.27 17.33
C ASP A 190 -19.08 22.03 17.86
N VAL A 191 -18.59 21.53 18.98
CA VAL A 191 -19.29 20.47 19.71
C VAL A 191 -20.42 21.19 20.44
N GLU A 192 -21.64 21.12 19.90
CA GLU A 192 -22.85 21.39 20.64
C GLU A 192 -23.13 20.30 21.65
#